data_2e4d602b01c99b160cad7e0eace82c93
#
_entry.id   2e4d602b01c99b160cad7e0eace82c93
#
_cell.length_a   1.000
_cell.length_b   1.000
_cell.length_c   1.000
_cell.angle_alpha   90.00
_cell.angle_beta   90.00
_cell.angle_gamma   90.00
#
_symmetry.space_group_name_H-M   'P 1'
#
loop_
_entity.id
_entity.type
_entity.pdbx_description
1 polymer ?
#
loop_
_entity_poly.entity_id
_entity_poly.type
_entity_poly.pdbx_seq_one_letter_code
_entity_poly.pdbx_strand_id
1 'polypeptide(L)'
;MVYSVRCVGYGLLAIGIGLLCGCTHPFDNHKNTPSENFEALWQIIDEKYCLFDDKKVDWDSVYAVYQPQFDTMKLVAFGDSYRMFDLMEEMLNTLEDGHVNLYSPFDVSVCRSWYEGYPENFDSEILTKYYLKDYRRAGGLNYNRIDGDSIGYVYYG
;
A
#
# COMPACT_ATOMS: atom_id res chain seq x y z
N MET A 1 -30.21 -43.27 -27.35
CA MET A 1 -29.74 -41.94 -27.67
C MET A 1 -30.18 -40.92 -26.60
N VAL A 2 -29.84 -41.14 -25.33
CA VAL A 2 -30.26 -40.27 -24.18
C VAL A 2 -29.20 -40.29 -23.08
N TYR A 3 -27.92 -40.17 -23.37
CA TYR A 3 -26.88 -40.07 -22.31
C TYR A 3 -25.89 -38.96 -22.48
N SER A 4 -26.13 -37.95 -23.36
CA SER A 4 -25.14 -36.90 -23.63
C SER A 4 -25.43 -35.54 -23.00
N VAL A 5 -26.57 -35.33 -22.33
CA VAL A 5 -26.93 -33.97 -21.85
C VAL A 5 -26.71 -33.79 -20.34
N ARG A 6 -26.56 -34.88 -19.57
CA ARG A 6 -26.42 -34.77 -18.10
C ARG A 6 -25.00 -34.43 -17.60
N CYS A 7 -23.95 -34.70 -18.37
CA CYS A 7 -22.56 -34.41 -17.91
C CYS A 7 -22.13 -32.95 -18.11
N VAL A 8 -22.72 -32.23 -19.07
CA VAL A 8 -22.35 -30.83 -19.34
C VAL A 8 -22.89 -29.88 -18.28
N GLY A 9 -24.06 -30.18 -17.72
CA GLY A 9 -24.67 -29.33 -16.69
C GLY A 9 -23.92 -29.34 -15.34
N TYR A 10 -23.39 -30.48 -14.93
CA TYR A 10 -22.63 -30.59 -13.68
C TYR A 10 -21.23 -30.00 -13.79
N GLY A 11 -20.60 -30.05 -14.94
CA GLY A 11 -19.30 -29.44 -15.16
C GLY A 11 -19.35 -27.91 -15.13
N LEU A 12 -20.36 -27.30 -15.71
CA LEU A 12 -20.57 -25.85 -15.68
C LEU A 12 -20.95 -25.35 -14.29
N LEU A 13 -21.73 -26.11 -13.52
CA LEU A 13 -22.08 -25.77 -12.14
C LEU A 13 -20.84 -25.84 -11.23
N ALA A 14 -20.01 -26.87 -11.39
CA ALA A 14 -18.77 -27.00 -10.61
C ALA A 14 -17.74 -25.88 -10.94
N ILE A 15 -17.62 -25.48 -12.20
CA ILE A 15 -16.78 -24.35 -12.61
C ILE A 15 -17.34 -23.04 -12.08
N GLY A 16 -18.65 -22.83 -12.12
CA GLY A 16 -19.29 -21.64 -11.57
C GLY A 16 -19.11 -21.50 -10.06
N ILE A 17 -19.20 -22.58 -9.30
CA ILE A 17 -18.96 -22.59 -7.84
C ILE A 17 -17.47 -22.36 -7.55
N GLY A 18 -16.57 -22.94 -8.32
CA GLY A 18 -15.12 -22.74 -8.15
C GLY A 18 -14.68 -21.28 -8.42
N LEU A 19 -15.34 -20.59 -9.35
CA LEU A 19 -15.07 -19.18 -9.63
C LEU A 19 -15.64 -18.22 -8.56
N LEU A 20 -16.67 -18.63 -7.84
CA LEU A 20 -17.25 -17.85 -6.74
C LEU A 20 -16.46 -18.00 -5.42
N CYS A 21 -15.70 -19.08 -5.24
CA CYS A 21 -14.85 -19.27 -4.06
C CYS A 21 -13.47 -18.59 -4.14
N GLY A 22 -13.14 -17.95 -5.26
CA GLY A 22 -11.78 -17.46 -5.54
C GLY A 22 -11.38 -16.12 -4.99
N CYS A 23 -12.24 -15.40 -4.25
CA CYS A 23 -11.98 -14.02 -3.84
C CYS A 23 -12.41 -13.67 -2.41
N THR A 24 -12.48 -14.60 -1.48
CA THR A 24 -12.66 -14.22 -0.07
C THR A 24 -11.30 -13.89 0.53
N HIS A 25 -11.05 -12.60 0.77
CA HIS A 25 -9.90 -12.16 1.55
C HIS A 25 -10.14 -12.56 3.02
N PRO A 26 -9.10 -13.00 3.78
CA PRO A 26 -9.27 -13.38 5.19
C PRO A 26 -9.90 -12.28 6.06
N PHE A 27 -9.89 -11.04 5.62
CA PHE A 27 -10.46 -9.88 6.31
C PHE A 27 -11.90 -9.52 5.87
N ASP A 28 -12.51 -10.24 4.92
CA ASP A 28 -13.85 -9.91 4.39
C ASP A 28 -14.98 -10.05 5.43
N ASN A 29 -14.74 -10.71 6.57
CA ASN A 29 -15.74 -10.97 7.61
C ASN A 29 -15.49 -10.20 8.92
N HIS A 30 -14.53 -9.25 8.97
CA HIS A 30 -14.32 -8.47 10.18
C HIS A 30 -15.48 -7.48 10.41
N LYS A 31 -15.81 -7.24 11.66
CA LYS A 31 -16.78 -6.22 12.03
C LYS A 31 -16.14 -4.84 11.87
N ASN A 32 -16.91 -3.88 11.39
CA ASN A 32 -16.42 -2.50 11.27
C ASN A 32 -16.44 -1.78 12.63
N THR A 33 -15.57 -2.23 13.53
CA THR A 33 -15.33 -1.60 14.85
C THR A 33 -13.88 -1.11 14.90
N PRO A 34 -13.54 -0.15 15.77
CA PRO A 34 -12.16 0.32 15.90
C PRO A 34 -11.16 -0.80 16.17
N SER A 35 -11.44 -1.69 17.13
CA SER A 35 -10.57 -2.84 17.44
C SER A 35 -10.39 -3.78 16.24
N GLU A 36 -11.47 -4.16 15.57
CA GLU A 36 -11.37 -5.06 14.41
C GLU A 36 -10.64 -4.42 13.23
N ASN A 37 -10.82 -3.12 13.02
CA ASN A 37 -10.10 -2.38 11.98
C ASN A 37 -8.60 -2.28 12.31
N PHE A 38 -8.26 -2.05 13.58
CA PHE A 38 -6.87 -2.06 14.06
C PHE A 38 -6.24 -3.44 13.87
N GLU A 39 -6.90 -4.50 14.33
CA GLU A 39 -6.42 -5.88 14.17
C GLU A 39 -6.14 -6.21 12.70
N ALA A 40 -7.08 -5.89 11.82
CA ALA A 40 -6.92 -6.13 10.40
C ALA A 40 -5.72 -5.37 9.81
N LEU A 41 -5.55 -4.10 10.16
CA LEU A 41 -4.43 -3.29 9.70
C LEU A 41 -3.10 -3.80 10.25
N TRP A 42 -3.02 -4.07 11.56
CA TRP A 42 -1.82 -4.57 12.22
C TRP A 42 -1.38 -5.90 11.58
N GLN A 43 -2.32 -6.83 11.39
CA GLN A 43 -2.06 -8.14 10.81
C GLN A 43 -1.62 -8.05 9.33
N ILE A 44 -2.21 -7.14 8.54
CA ILE A 44 -1.77 -6.90 7.15
C ILE A 44 -0.30 -6.46 7.12
N ILE A 45 0.09 -5.57 8.00
CA ILE A 45 1.48 -5.10 8.09
C ILE A 45 2.38 -6.23 8.57
N ASP A 46 2.00 -6.97 9.61
CA ASP A 46 2.76 -8.11 10.13
C ASP A 46 3.05 -9.15 9.04
N GLU A 47 2.04 -9.49 8.23
CA GLU A 47 2.18 -10.50 7.19
C GLU A 47 2.87 -10.01 5.91
N LYS A 48 2.82 -8.71 5.60
CA LYS A 48 3.23 -8.19 4.29
C LYS A 48 4.46 -7.30 4.32
N TYR A 49 4.73 -6.64 5.44
CA TYR A 49 5.87 -5.74 5.55
C TYR A 49 7.17 -6.55 5.78
N CYS A 50 8.15 -6.33 4.94
CA CYS A 50 9.38 -7.15 4.92
C CYS A 50 10.62 -6.46 5.49
N LEU A 51 10.52 -5.22 5.99
CA LEU A 51 11.66 -4.42 6.41
C LEU A 51 11.75 -4.23 7.94
N PHE A 52 11.06 -5.02 8.75
CA PHE A 52 11.11 -4.90 10.21
C PHE A 52 12.53 -4.96 10.77
N ASP A 53 13.33 -5.93 10.29
CA ASP A 53 14.73 -6.11 10.74
C ASP A 53 15.60 -4.91 10.36
N ASP A 54 15.42 -4.38 9.16
CA ASP A 54 16.17 -3.21 8.67
C ASP A 54 15.80 -1.94 9.45
N LYS A 55 14.52 -1.75 9.73
CA LYS A 55 13.98 -0.63 10.48
C LYS A 55 14.16 -0.78 12.00
N LYS A 56 14.49 -1.98 12.48
CA LYS A 56 14.60 -2.33 13.91
C LYS A 56 13.32 -2.03 14.69
N VAL A 57 12.18 -2.26 14.06
CA VAL A 57 10.86 -2.08 14.67
C VAL A 57 10.38 -3.41 15.22
N ASP A 58 10.10 -3.43 16.50
CA ASP A 58 9.39 -4.52 17.18
C ASP A 58 7.88 -4.30 17.03
N TRP A 59 7.27 -4.97 16.03
CA TRP A 59 5.88 -4.77 15.67
C TRP A 59 4.91 -5.26 16.75
N ASP A 60 5.29 -6.29 17.55
CA ASP A 60 4.52 -6.74 18.71
C ASP A 60 4.49 -5.66 19.82
N SER A 61 5.59 -4.96 20.02
CA SER A 61 5.62 -3.81 20.94
C SER A 61 4.74 -2.66 20.45
N VAL A 62 4.67 -2.41 19.15
CA VAL A 62 3.75 -1.43 18.57
C VAL A 62 2.29 -1.84 18.83
N TYR A 63 1.95 -3.13 18.64
CA TYR A 63 0.63 -3.67 18.99
C TYR A 63 0.24 -3.34 20.43
N ALA A 64 1.12 -3.67 21.38
CA ALA A 64 0.85 -3.49 22.81
C ALA A 64 0.57 -2.01 23.20
N VAL A 65 1.14 -1.07 22.47
CA VAL A 65 0.94 0.38 22.69
C VAL A 65 -0.40 0.87 22.14
N TYR A 66 -0.79 0.40 20.95
CA TYR A 66 -1.93 0.96 20.24
C TYR A 66 -3.24 0.21 20.48
N GLN A 67 -3.23 -1.11 20.61
CA GLN A 67 -4.42 -1.95 20.79
C GLN A 67 -5.36 -1.45 21.92
N PRO A 68 -4.89 -1.08 23.16
CA PRO A 68 -5.79 -0.61 24.20
C PRO A 68 -6.53 0.69 23.87
N GLN A 69 -5.96 1.51 22.98
CA GLN A 69 -6.57 2.76 22.55
C GLN A 69 -7.75 2.50 21.61
N PHE A 70 -7.62 1.51 20.73
CA PHE A 70 -8.70 1.09 19.84
C PHE A 70 -9.80 0.35 20.58
N ASP A 71 -9.48 -0.46 21.58
CA ASP A 71 -10.47 -1.19 22.41
C ASP A 71 -11.42 -0.27 23.17
N THR A 72 -10.94 0.89 23.56
CA THR A 72 -11.74 1.88 24.30
C THR A 72 -12.45 2.88 23.39
N MET A 73 -12.11 2.92 22.09
CA MET A 73 -12.66 3.86 21.13
C MET A 73 -14.09 3.50 20.73
N LYS A 74 -14.94 4.51 20.60
CA LYS A 74 -16.32 4.37 20.12
C LYS A 74 -16.52 5.27 18.91
N LEU A 75 -17.10 4.72 17.86
CA LEU A 75 -17.49 5.49 16.66
C LEU A 75 -18.93 5.96 16.82
N VAL A 76 -19.14 7.09 17.49
CA VAL A 76 -20.47 7.66 17.78
C VAL A 76 -20.71 8.92 16.97
N ALA A 77 -19.68 9.71 16.73
CA ALA A 77 -19.73 10.97 15.99
C ALA A 77 -18.88 10.91 14.72
N PHE A 78 -19.16 11.78 13.76
CA PHE A 78 -18.42 11.86 12.49
C PHE A 78 -16.90 12.08 12.71
N GLY A 79 -16.53 12.87 13.72
CA GLY A 79 -15.12 13.11 14.08
C GLY A 79 -14.36 11.90 14.61
N ASP A 80 -15.05 10.86 15.07
CA ASP A 80 -14.39 9.66 15.61
C ASP A 80 -13.67 8.86 14.51
N SER A 81 -14.15 8.91 13.28
CA SER A 81 -13.48 8.27 12.14
C SER A 81 -12.14 8.95 11.80
N TYR A 82 -12.06 10.26 11.91
CA TYR A 82 -10.79 11.00 11.75
C TYR A 82 -9.81 10.63 12.87
N ARG A 83 -10.26 10.62 14.11
CA ARG A 83 -9.43 10.21 15.24
C ARG A 83 -8.92 8.77 15.13
N MET A 84 -9.75 7.86 14.62
CA MET A 84 -9.32 6.49 14.34
C MET A 84 -8.27 6.46 13.24
N PHE A 85 -8.43 7.23 12.19
CA PHE A 85 -7.48 7.35 11.10
C PHE A 85 -6.13 7.91 11.59
N ASP A 86 -6.16 9.01 12.35
CA ASP A 86 -4.96 9.65 12.92
C ASP A 86 -4.17 8.65 13.77
N LEU A 87 -4.86 7.86 14.60
CA LEU A 87 -4.20 6.86 15.46
C LEU A 87 -3.61 5.70 14.65
N MET A 88 -4.25 5.28 13.56
CA MET A 88 -3.70 4.31 12.61
C MET A 88 -2.48 4.87 11.87
N GLU A 89 -2.54 6.14 11.48
CA GLU A 89 -1.40 6.83 10.86
C GLU A 89 -0.22 6.92 11.82
N GLU A 90 -0.44 7.30 13.09
CA GLU A 90 0.61 7.32 14.11
C GLU A 90 1.28 5.95 14.26
N MET A 91 0.49 4.88 14.29
CA MET A 91 0.99 3.51 14.34
C MET A 91 1.86 3.19 13.13
N LEU A 92 1.39 3.46 11.92
CA LEU A 92 2.14 3.19 10.69
C LEU A 92 3.41 4.03 10.58
N ASN A 93 3.39 5.27 11.09
CA ASN A 93 4.55 6.16 11.10
C ASN A 93 5.70 5.66 11.99
N THR A 94 5.46 4.70 12.89
CA THR A 94 6.54 4.03 13.63
C THR A 94 7.49 3.25 12.71
N LEU A 95 7.04 2.88 11.51
CA LEU A 95 7.86 2.21 10.49
C LEU A 95 8.83 3.17 9.77
N GLU A 96 8.61 4.48 9.85
CA GLU A 96 9.40 5.51 9.15
C GLU A 96 9.61 5.18 7.66
N ASP A 97 8.55 4.71 6.99
CA ASP A 97 8.61 4.24 5.60
C ASP A 97 7.57 4.96 4.74
N GLY A 98 8.03 5.74 3.77
CA GLY A 98 7.19 6.50 2.86
C GLY A 98 6.39 5.63 1.85
N HIS A 99 6.64 4.32 1.81
CA HIS A 99 5.89 3.39 0.97
C HIS A 99 4.69 2.78 1.71
N VAL A 100 4.62 2.93 3.03
CA VAL A 100 3.49 2.49 3.85
C VAL A 100 2.52 3.64 4.00
N ASN A 101 1.37 3.56 3.32
CA ASN A 101 0.37 4.62 3.31
C ASN A 101 -1.00 4.05 3.62
N LEU A 102 -1.80 4.78 4.41
CA LEU A 102 -3.19 4.48 4.68
C LEU A 102 -4.08 5.41 3.85
N TYR A 103 -5.08 4.83 3.21
CA TYR A 103 -6.04 5.55 2.38
C TYR A 103 -7.44 5.46 2.96
N SER A 104 -8.11 6.60 3.05
CA SER A 104 -9.54 6.68 3.35
C SER A 104 -10.24 7.60 2.35
N PRO A 105 -11.58 7.62 2.28
CA PRO A 105 -12.32 8.55 1.44
C PRO A 105 -12.13 10.03 1.82
N PHE A 106 -11.59 10.31 3.00
CA PHE A 106 -11.49 11.66 3.58
C PHE A 106 -10.06 12.08 3.90
N ASP A 107 -9.10 11.13 3.94
CA ASP A 107 -7.70 11.44 4.25
C ASP A 107 -6.71 10.41 3.68
N VAL A 108 -5.45 10.80 3.63
CA VAL A 108 -4.33 9.96 3.16
C VAL A 108 -3.14 10.20 4.09
N SER A 109 -2.69 9.14 4.75
CA SER A 109 -1.45 9.20 5.53
C SER A 109 -0.23 9.12 4.62
N VAL A 110 0.79 9.94 4.90
CA VAL A 110 2.07 9.90 4.20
C VAL A 110 3.20 10.11 5.20
N CYS A 111 4.01 9.09 5.44
CA CYS A 111 5.22 9.24 6.23
C CYS A 111 6.29 9.99 5.42
N ARG A 112 6.67 11.18 5.88
CA ARG A 112 7.69 12.04 5.25
C ARG A 112 9.00 12.12 6.03
N SER A 113 9.02 11.64 7.28
CA SER A 113 10.18 11.75 8.17
C SER A 113 11.46 11.15 7.59
N TRP A 114 11.32 10.10 6.81
CA TRP A 114 12.45 9.39 6.23
C TRP A 114 13.24 10.22 5.22
N TYR A 115 12.59 11.18 4.53
CA TYR A 115 13.29 11.96 3.49
C TYR A 115 13.52 13.42 3.90
N GLU A 116 12.76 13.98 4.84
CA GLU A 116 12.94 15.33 5.35
C GLU A 116 14.30 15.53 6.03
N GLY A 117 14.88 14.45 6.55
CA GLY A 117 16.21 14.44 7.17
C GLY A 117 17.37 14.30 6.18
N TYR A 118 17.13 14.06 4.89
CA TYR A 118 18.19 13.91 3.88
C TYR A 118 18.34 15.18 3.04
N PRO A 119 19.58 15.59 2.73
CA PRO A 119 19.79 16.72 1.84
C PRO A 119 19.26 16.38 0.44
N GLU A 120 18.56 17.32 -0.14
CA GLU A 120 18.17 17.25 -1.55
C GLU A 120 19.43 17.22 -2.41
N ASN A 121 19.66 16.15 -3.14
CA ASN A 121 20.76 16.01 -4.09
C ASN A 121 20.28 16.00 -5.55
N PHE A 122 19.01 16.29 -5.78
CA PHE A 122 18.42 16.41 -7.10
C PHE A 122 18.52 17.87 -7.58
N ASP A 123 19.06 18.04 -8.79
CA ASP A 123 19.19 19.35 -9.44
C ASP A 123 18.56 19.28 -10.84
N SER A 124 17.42 19.95 -10.99
CA SER A 124 16.67 19.99 -12.24
C SER A 124 17.39 20.72 -13.38
N GLU A 125 18.26 21.67 -13.06
CA GLU A 125 19.04 22.38 -14.08
C GLU A 125 20.15 21.48 -14.63
N ILE A 126 20.83 20.73 -13.75
CA ILE A 126 21.81 19.74 -14.15
C ILE A 126 21.15 18.65 -14.99
N LEU A 127 19.99 18.12 -14.53
CA LEU A 127 19.23 17.13 -15.28
C LEU A 127 18.91 17.60 -16.71
N THR A 128 18.31 18.78 -16.82
CA THR A 128 17.87 19.33 -18.11
C THR A 128 19.06 19.66 -19.02
N LYS A 129 20.11 20.22 -18.47
CA LYS A 129 21.28 20.69 -19.23
C LYS A 129 22.16 19.57 -19.76
N TYR A 130 22.35 18.51 -18.98
CA TYR A 130 23.35 17.48 -19.27
C TYR A 130 22.75 16.14 -19.64
N TYR A 131 21.60 15.77 -19.11
CA TYR A 131 21.00 14.44 -19.29
C TYR A 131 19.79 14.43 -20.21
N LEU A 132 18.97 15.50 -20.20
CA LEU A 132 17.75 15.61 -21.01
C LEU A 132 17.87 16.65 -22.12
N LYS A 133 19.06 16.99 -22.57
CA LYS A 133 19.23 17.85 -23.74
C LYS A 133 18.67 17.14 -24.97
N ASP A 134 17.75 17.81 -25.68
CA ASP A 134 17.11 17.28 -26.91
C ASP A 134 16.42 15.91 -26.70
N TYR A 135 15.84 15.69 -25.52
CA TYR A 135 15.21 14.45 -25.14
C TYR A 135 13.97 14.11 -26.00
N ARG A 136 13.66 12.83 -26.06
CA ARG A 136 12.41 12.29 -26.59
C ARG A 136 11.48 11.90 -25.46
N ARG A 137 10.18 11.84 -25.77
CA ARG A 137 9.14 11.48 -24.80
C ARG A 137 8.35 10.28 -25.26
N ALA A 138 8.11 9.33 -24.35
CA ALA A 138 7.20 8.20 -24.54
C ALA A 138 6.39 7.97 -23.28
N GLY A 139 5.08 8.26 -23.33
CA GLY A 139 4.24 8.24 -22.13
C GLY A 139 4.72 9.22 -21.06
N GLY A 140 4.94 8.73 -19.84
CA GLY A 140 5.52 9.50 -18.72
C GLY A 140 7.04 9.52 -18.67
N LEU A 141 7.74 8.90 -19.66
CA LEU A 141 9.19 8.79 -19.68
C LEU A 141 9.80 9.86 -20.57
N ASN A 142 10.87 10.51 -20.08
CA ASN A 142 11.77 11.32 -20.91
C ASN A 142 13.06 10.52 -21.11
N TYR A 143 13.56 10.46 -22.33
CA TYR A 143 14.76 9.67 -22.62
C TYR A 143 15.65 10.32 -23.65
N ASN A 144 16.93 10.06 -23.54
CA ASN A 144 17.96 10.59 -24.42
C ASN A 144 19.15 9.62 -24.48
N ARG A 145 20.10 9.92 -25.39
CA ARG A 145 21.43 9.35 -25.37
C ARG A 145 22.44 10.37 -24.90
N ILE A 146 23.33 9.94 -24.02
CA ILE A 146 24.42 10.74 -23.45
C ILE A 146 25.76 10.11 -23.78
N ASP A 147 26.84 10.82 -23.47
CA ASP A 147 28.21 10.36 -23.71
C ASP A 147 28.48 9.91 -25.17
N GLY A 148 28.22 10.82 -26.11
CA GLY A 148 28.45 10.54 -27.54
C GLY A 148 27.61 9.38 -28.07
N ASP A 149 26.36 9.26 -27.64
CA ASP A 149 25.41 8.21 -27.99
C ASP A 149 25.73 6.80 -27.42
N SER A 150 26.70 6.67 -26.50
CA SER A 150 27.09 5.39 -25.94
C SER A 150 26.17 4.90 -24.80
N ILE A 151 25.50 5.85 -24.10
CA ILE A 151 24.66 5.54 -22.93
C ILE A 151 23.22 5.98 -23.21
N GLY A 152 22.26 5.06 -23.03
CA GLY A 152 20.83 5.38 -22.98
C GLY A 152 20.45 5.89 -21.59
N TYR A 153 19.87 7.08 -21.51
CA TYR A 153 19.37 7.69 -20.26
C TYR A 153 17.85 7.79 -20.30
N VAL A 154 17.21 7.34 -19.23
CA VAL A 154 15.74 7.41 -19.07
C VAL A 154 15.44 8.09 -17.75
N TYR A 155 14.61 9.11 -17.79
CA TYR A 155 14.10 9.81 -16.62
C TYR A 155 12.59 9.59 -16.49
N TYR A 156 12.20 9.19 -15.30
CA TYR A 156 10.81 9.07 -14.85
C TYR A 156 10.67 9.91 -13.57
N GLY A 157 9.84 10.95 -13.63
CA GLY A 157 9.59 11.85 -12.52
C GLY A 157 8.13 12.29 -12.47
#